data_73ad6d5abde27d73425ac45d296bc3db
#
_entry.id   73ad6d5abde27d73425ac45d296bc3db
#
_cell.length_a   1.000
_cell.length_b   1.000
_cell.length_c   1.000
_cell.angle_alpha   90.00
_cell.angle_beta   90.00
_cell.angle_gamma   90.00
#
_symmetry.space_group_name_H-M   'P 1'
#
loop_
_entity.id
_entity.type
_entity.pdbx_description
1 polymer ?
#
loop_
_entity_poly.entity_id
_entity_poly.type
_entity_poly.pdbx_seq_one_letter_code
_entity_poly.pdbx_strand_id
1 'polypeptide(L)'
;MRNVENLNPGDSVDHFFLIHRATQGVTAQGKDYMTLYLQDKSGDIEAKLWTATKEDMQNLKPEEIVHVKGDVINYRGRKQMKVNQVRLAKPEDNLSTKDFVDGAPMTPDEIKEALSHFMLDIENANLQRITRHLIKKYQDRFFTYPAASSHHHNFCLLYTSPSPRDQRG
;
A
#
# COMPACT_ATOMS: atom_id res chain seq x y z
N MET A 1 -11.63 11.38 -12.25
CA MET A 1 -11.08 10.97 -10.93
C MET A 1 -9.70 11.59 -10.80
N ARG A 2 -9.44 12.35 -9.75
CA ARG A 2 -8.10 12.91 -9.55
C ARG A 2 -7.27 11.87 -8.81
N ASN A 3 -6.26 11.34 -9.47
CA ASN A 3 -5.31 10.40 -8.91
C ASN A 3 -4.23 11.16 -8.13
N VAL A 4 -3.58 10.51 -7.16
CA VAL A 4 -2.49 11.09 -6.34
C VAL A 4 -1.40 11.71 -7.21
N GLU A 5 -1.04 11.08 -8.31
CA GLU A 5 -0.04 11.56 -9.25
C GLU A 5 -0.36 12.96 -9.80
N ASN A 6 -1.64 13.23 -10.07
CA ASN A 6 -2.12 14.47 -10.68
C ASN A 6 -2.48 15.57 -9.67
N LEU A 7 -2.32 15.31 -8.37
CA LEU A 7 -2.56 16.31 -7.34
C LEU A 7 -1.46 17.37 -7.34
N ASN A 8 -1.86 18.62 -7.25
CA ASN A 8 -0.95 19.76 -7.16
C ASN A 8 -1.19 20.56 -5.87
N PRO A 9 -0.16 21.23 -5.34
CA PRO A 9 -0.35 22.16 -4.25
C PRO A 9 -1.42 23.20 -4.56
N GLY A 10 -2.37 23.37 -3.64
CA GLY A 10 -3.57 24.21 -3.82
C GLY A 10 -4.83 23.45 -4.22
N ASP A 11 -4.72 22.17 -4.58
CA ASP A 11 -5.89 21.35 -4.88
C ASP A 11 -6.60 20.91 -3.60
N SER A 12 -7.94 20.98 -3.63
CA SER A 12 -8.79 20.34 -2.61
C SER A 12 -9.14 18.92 -3.04
N VAL A 13 -9.05 18.01 -2.10
CA VAL A 13 -9.27 16.57 -2.29
C VAL A 13 -10.50 16.14 -1.50
N ASP A 14 -11.37 15.39 -2.15
CA ASP A 14 -12.51 14.69 -1.54
C ASP A 14 -12.59 13.31 -2.21
N HIS A 15 -11.87 12.34 -1.65
CA HIS A 15 -11.67 11.05 -2.31
C HIS A 15 -11.36 9.93 -1.30
N PHE A 16 -11.47 8.68 -1.77
CA PHE A 16 -11.08 7.49 -1.03
C PHE A 16 -9.62 7.12 -1.29
N PHE A 17 -8.97 6.66 -0.23
CA PHE A 17 -7.58 6.18 -0.28
C PHE A 17 -7.43 4.94 0.60
N LEU A 18 -6.41 4.15 0.30
CA LEU A 18 -5.93 3.08 1.18
C LEU A 18 -4.86 3.65 2.11
N ILE A 19 -4.93 3.37 3.40
CA ILE A 19 -3.84 3.67 4.33
C ILE A 19 -2.75 2.62 4.13
N HIS A 20 -1.61 3.05 3.62
CA HIS A 20 -0.43 2.21 3.50
C HIS A 20 0.35 2.12 4.81
N ARG A 21 0.50 3.26 5.51
CA ARG A 21 1.15 3.38 6.79
C ARG A 21 0.50 4.49 7.63
N ALA A 22 0.45 4.29 8.94
CA ALA A 22 -0.01 5.29 9.89
C ALA A 22 0.98 5.41 11.05
N THR A 23 1.32 6.63 11.43
CA THR A 23 2.15 6.94 12.59
C THR A 23 1.48 8.00 13.45
N GLN A 24 1.72 7.92 14.74
CA GLN A 24 1.19 8.88 15.72
C GLN A 24 2.33 9.75 16.25
N GLY A 25 2.01 10.97 16.58
CA GLY A 25 2.96 11.91 17.19
C GLY A 25 2.24 12.92 18.07
N VAL A 26 3.02 13.65 18.85
CA VAL A 26 2.55 14.71 19.71
C VAL A 26 3.30 16.00 19.33
N THR A 27 2.56 17.07 19.15
CA THR A 27 3.14 18.39 18.86
C THR A 27 3.86 18.96 20.09
N ALA A 28 4.71 19.94 19.91
CA ALA A 28 5.35 20.67 21.01
C ALA A 28 4.35 21.29 22.01
N GLN A 29 3.11 21.49 21.59
CA GLN A 29 2.02 22.01 22.41
C GLN A 29 1.19 20.88 23.09
N GLY A 30 1.63 19.62 23.00
CA GLY A 30 0.95 18.47 23.60
C GLY A 30 -0.30 18.01 22.87
N LYS A 31 -0.53 18.41 21.62
CA LYS A 31 -1.66 17.95 20.81
C LYS A 31 -1.27 16.72 20.00
N ASP A 32 -2.14 15.73 20.01
CA ASP A 32 -1.97 14.54 19.22
C ASP A 32 -2.19 14.83 17.72
N TYR A 33 -1.36 14.22 16.88
CA TYR A 33 -1.52 14.24 15.43
C TYR A 33 -1.20 12.87 14.84
N MET A 34 -1.71 12.61 13.66
CA MET A 34 -1.36 11.41 12.88
C MET A 34 -0.73 11.79 11.54
N THR A 35 0.22 11.00 11.13
CA THR A 35 0.73 10.99 9.76
C THR A 35 0.22 9.74 9.08
N LEU A 36 -0.56 9.92 8.03
CA LEU A 36 -1.10 8.87 7.20
C LEU A 36 -0.38 8.89 5.86
N TYR A 37 0.04 7.74 5.40
CA TYR A 37 0.52 7.57 4.03
C TYR A 37 -0.63 6.96 3.24
N LEU A 38 -1.24 7.79 2.42
CA LEU A 38 -2.43 7.48 1.64
C LEU A 38 -2.03 7.07 0.23
N GLN A 39 -2.63 6.01 -0.25
CA GLN A 39 -2.30 5.39 -1.54
C GLN A 39 -3.53 5.22 -2.41
N ASP A 40 -3.33 5.43 -3.71
CA ASP A 40 -4.20 4.94 -4.78
C ASP A 40 -3.35 4.22 -5.84
N LYS A 41 -3.95 3.77 -6.96
CA LYS A 41 -3.23 3.08 -8.04
C LYS A 41 -2.14 3.92 -8.70
N SER A 42 -2.18 5.23 -8.58
CA SER A 42 -1.24 6.14 -9.23
C SER A 42 -0.04 6.51 -8.37
N GLY A 43 -0.11 6.30 -7.06
CA GLY A 43 0.97 6.65 -6.15
C GLY A 43 0.51 6.83 -4.71
N ASP A 44 1.39 7.41 -3.91
CA ASP A 44 1.16 7.68 -2.49
C ASP A 44 1.41 9.15 -2.14
N ILE A 45 0.73 9.61 -1.10
CA ILE A 45 0.89 10.96 -0.56
C ILE A 45 0.90 10.94 0.97
N GLU A 46 1.82 11.68 1.55
CA GLU A 46 1.85 11.91 3.00
C GLU A 46 0.73 12.87 3.40
N ALA A 47 -0.08 12.47 4.37
CA ALA A 47 -1.20 13.25 4.88
C ALA A 47 -1.06 13.50 6.38
N LYS A 48 -1.32 14.73 6.81
CA LYS A 48 -1.26 15.14 8.22
C LYS A 48 -2.66 15.42 8.75
N LEU A 49 -3.03 14.71 9.79
CA LEU A 49 -4.23 14.95 10.61
C LEU A 49 -3.79 15.61 11.93
N TRP A 50 -3.86 16.94 11.99
CA TRP A 50 -3.35 17.71 13.12
C TRP A 50 -4.21 17.70 14.37
N THR A 51 -5.45 17.27 14.25
CA THR A 51 -6.43 17.18 15.35
C THR A 51 -6.93 15.74 15.46
N ALA A 52 -6.00 14.79 15.60
CA ALA A 52 -6.34 13.40 15.73
C ALA A 52 -7.03 13.14 17.07
N THR A 53 -8.17 12.47 17.02
CA THR A 53 -8.87 11.98 18.21
C THR A 53 -8.32 10.62 18.64
N LYS A 54 -8.61 10.19 19.86
CA LYS A 54 -8.25 8.83 20.30
C LYS A 54 -8.92 7.75 19.47
N GLU A 55 -10.10 8.03 18.95
CA GLU A 55 -10.84 7.15 18.05
C GLU A 55 -10.12 7.05 16.69
N ASP A 56 -9.67 8.17 16.14
CA ASP A 56 -8.87 8.17 14.91
C ASP A 56 -7.62 7.32 15.05
N MET A 57 -6.91 7.44 16.17
CA MET A 57 -5.69 6.67 16.44
C MET A 57 -5.94 5.16 16.56
N GLN A 58 -7.15 4.76 16.96
CA GLN A 58 -7.52 3.35 17.06
C GLN A 58 -8.01 2.77 15.75
N ASN A 59 -8.67 3.58 14.93
CA ASN A 59 -9.38 3.13 13.74
C ASN A 59 -8.57 3.32 12.45
N LEU A 60 -7.72 4.34 12.37
CA LEU A 60 -6.92 4.64 11.18
C LEU A 60 -5.63 3.79 11.18
N LYS A 61 -5.76 2.58 10.67
CA LYS A 61 -4.68 1.58 10.63
C LYS A 61 -4.26 1.29 9.18
N PRO A 62 -3.04 0.73 8.98
CA PRO A 62 -2.67 0.19 7.67
C PRO A 62 -3.71 -0.78 7.13
N GLU A 63 -3.88 -0.79 5.81
CA GLU A 63 -4.85 -1.60 5.05
C GLU A 63 -6.32 -1.19 5.19
N GLU A 64 -6.63 -0.14 5.94
CA GLU A 64 -7.97 0.43 5.99
C GLU A 64 -8.21 1.41 4.84
N ILE A 65 -9.41 1.35 4.26
CA ILE A 65 -9.85 2.32 3.25
C ILE A 65 -10.51 3.48 3.98
N VAL A 66 -10.09 4.68 3.64
CA VAL A 66 -10.59 5.92 4.24
C VAL A 66 -11.09 6.90 3.20
N HIS A 67 -12.16 7.59 3.51
CA HIS A 67 -12.60 8.77 2.80
C HIS A 67 -11.96 10.01 3.43
N VAL A 68 -11.22 10.75 2.64
CA VAL A 68 -10.45 11.91 3.10
C VAL A 68 -10.89 13.16 2.39
N LYS A 69 -11.13 14.21 3.16
CA LYS A 69 -11.27 15.59 2.69
C LYS A 69 -10.07 16.39 3.21
N GLY A 70 -9.38 17.04 2.30
CA GLY A 70 -8.19 17.80 2.65
C GLY A 70 -7.69 18.67 1.53
N ASP A 71 -6.63 19.37 1.79
CA ASP A 71 -5.98 20.28 0.85
C ASP A 71 -4.54 19.87 0.63
N VAL A 72 -4.11 19.87 -0.64
CA VAL A 72 -2.72 19.58 -0.98
C VAL A 72 -1.88 20.84 -0.78
N ILE A 73 -0.83 20.70 -0.03
CA ILE A 73 0.13 21.79 0.24
C ILE A 73 1.53 21.38 -0.20
N ASN A 74 2.38 22.37 -0.43
CA ASN A 74 3.81 22.14 -0.59
C ASN A 74 4.49 22.36 0.76
N TYR A 75 5.08 21.30 1.31
CA TYR A 75 5.84 21.37 2.54
C TYR A 75 7.28 20.93 2.27
N ARG A 76 8.21 21.88 2.39
CA ARG A 76 9.65 21.65 2.15
C ARG A 76 9.96 21.00 0.79
N GLY A 77 9.27 21.42 -0.26
CA GLY A 77 9.47 20.90 -1.62
C GLY A 77 8.78 19.57 -1.91
N ARG A 78 7.99 19.04 -0.98
CA ARG A 78 7.21 17.80 -1.16
C ARG A 78 5.72 18.08 -1.09
N LYS A 79 4.96 17.37 -1.90
CA LYS A 79 3.49 17.38 -1.80
C LYS A 79 3.08 16.71 -0.49
N GLN A 80 2.22 17.38 0.26
CA GLN A 80 1.66 16.86 1.50
C GLN A 80 0.17 17.21 1.55
N MET A 81 -0.65 16.34 2.09
CA MET A 81 -2.08 16.61 2.28
C MET A 81 -2.35 17.04 3.71
N LYS A 82 -2.99 18.18 3.88
CA LYS A 82 -3.58 18.59 5.14
C LYS A 82 -4.97 18.01 5.23
N VAL A 83 -5.19 17.06 6.13
CA VAL A 83 -6.50 16.40 6.32
C VAL A 83 -7.40 17.30 7.14
N ASN A 84 -8.56 17.62 6.59
CA ASN A 84 -9.62 18.36 7.27
C ASN A 84 -10.66 17.42 7.90
N GLN A 85 -10.99 16.33 7.19
CA GLN A 85 -11.89 15.29 7.65
C GLN A 85 -11.43 13.93 7.14
N VAL A 86 -11.59 12.91 7.96
CA VAL A 86 -11.32 11.52 7.60
C VAL A 86 -12.36 10.61 8.23
N ARG A 87 -12.80 9.62 7.51
CA ARG A 87 -13.65 8.54 8.02
C ARG A 87 -13.28 7.21 7.39
N LEU A 88 -13.50 6.12 8.07
CA LEU A 88 -13.41 4.79 7.48
C LEU A 88 -14.43 4.62 6.35
N ALA A 89 -14.08 3.85 5.35
CA ALA A 89 -15.02 3.40 4.33
C ALA A 89 -16.09 2.52 4.98
N LYS A 90 -17.31 2.67 4.52
CA LYS A 90 -18.46 1.86 4.95
C LYS A 90 -18.70 0.74 3.93
N PRO A 91 -19.39 -0.34 4.33
CA PRO A 91 -19.81 -1.39 3.39
C PRO A 91 -20.62 -0.85 2.21
N GLU A 92 -21.36 0.25 2.43
CA GLU A 92 -22.16 0.96 1.43
C GLU A 92 -21.33 1.61 0.32
N ASP A 93 -20.08 1.96 0.62
CA ASP A 93 -19.13 2.56 -0.35
C ASP A 93 -18.64 1.54 -1.40
N ASN A 94 -18.85 0.22 -1.14
CA ASN A 94 -18.59 -0.90 -2.04
C ASN A 94 -17.19 -0.90 -2.65
N LEU A 95 -16.19 -0.62 -1.82
CA LEU A 95 -14.77 -0.49 -2.19
C LEU A 95 -13.98 -1.70 -1.69
N SER A 96 -12.97 -2.06 -2.47
CA SER A 96 -12.01 -3.11 -2.12
C SER A 96 -10.59 -2.55 -2.12
N THR A 97 -9.71 -3.13 -1.32
CA THR A 97 -8.28 -2.75 -1.31
C THR A 97 -7.64 -2.89 -2.69
N LYS A 98 -8.14 -3.81 -3.52
CA LYS A 98 -7.71 -4.00 -4.92
C LYS A 98 -7.95 -2.78 -5.81
N ASP A 99 -8.86 -1.89 -5.41
CA ASP A 99 -9.17 -0.68 -6.16
C ASP A 99 -8.08 0.40 -5.98
N PHE A 100 -7.23 0.25 -4.96
CA PHE A 100 -6.20 1.23 -4.57
C PHE A 100 -4.77 0.75 -4.79
N VAL A 101 -4.59 -0.53 -5.11
CA VAL A 101 -3.27 -1.13 -5.34
C VAL A 101 -3.26 -1.73 -6.74
N ASP A 102 -2.21 -1.46 -7.48
CA ASP A 102 -2.01 -2.18 -8.73
C ASP A 102 -1.83 -3.67 -8.42
N GLY A 103 -2.76 -4.48 -8.92
CA GLY A 103 -2.67 -5.92 -8.82
C GLY A 103 -1.48 -6.45 -9.64
N ALA A 104 -0.95 -7.59 -9.26
CA ALA A 104 -0.03 -8.32 -10.13
C ALA A 104 -0.72 -8.57 -11.48
N PRO A 105 -0.03 -8.37 -12.61
CA PRO A 105 -0.60 -8.55 -13.94
C PRO A 105 -0.98 -10.00 -14.25
N MET A 106 -0.65 -10.93 -13.37
CA MET A 106 -1.02 -12.35 -13.44
C MET A 106 -1.99 -12.72 -12.31
N THR A 107 -2.91 -13.60 -12.63
CA THR A 107 -3.79 -14.19 -11.62
C THR A 107 -3.00 -15.13 -10.70
N PRO A 108 -3.49 -15.43 -9.48
CA PRO A 108 -2.85 -16.41 -8.60
C PRO A 108 -2.62 -17.77 -9.24
N ASP A 109 -3.50 -18.20 -10.14
CA ASP A 109 -3.37 -19.48 -10.82
C ASP A 109 -2.28 -19.45 -11.90
N GLU A 110 -2.18 -18.37 -12.67
CA GLU A 110 -1.08 -18.15 -13.60
C GLU A 110 0.28 -18.08 -12.90
N ILE A 111 0.33 -17.45 -11.72
CA ILE A 111 1.55 -17.42 -10.90
C ILE A 111 1.93 -18.82 -10.40
N LYS A 112 0.96 -19.62 -9.96
CA LYS A 112 1.18 -21.02 -9.56
C LYS A 112 1.70 -21.87 -10.70
N GLU A 113 1.15 -21.70 -11.90
CA GLU A 113 1.58 -22.42 -13.09
C GLU A 113 3.01 -22.04 -13.47
N ALA A 114 3.32 -20.75 -13.56
CA ALA A 114 4.67 -20.27 -13.81
C ALA A 114 5.69 -20.78 -12.77
N LEU A 115 5.31 -20.77 -11.49
CA LEU A 115 6.14 -21.30 -10.42
C LEU A 115 6.37 -22.80 -10.55
N SER A 116 5.37 -23.55 -10.99
CA SER A 116 5.51 -24.99 -11.22
C SER A 116 6.53 -25.28 -12.32
N HIS A 117 6.54 -24.49 -13.38
CA HIS A 117 7.57 -24.58 -14.43
C HIS A 117 8.96 -24.31 -13.88
N PHE A 118 9.14 -23.22 -13.14
CA PHE A 118 10.44 -22.91 -12.52
C PHE A 118 10.92 -24.00 -11.57
N MET A 119 10.02 -24.66 -10.85
CA MET A 119 10.39 -25.77 -9.97
C MET A 119 10.88 -27.00 -10.74
N LEU A 120 10.39 -27.23 -11.94
CA LEU A 120 10.85 -28.33 -12.78
C LEU A 120 12.26 -28.10 -13.31
N ASP A 121 12.67 -26.84 -13.48
CA ASP A 121 14.00 -26.46 -13.94
C ASP A 121 15.09 -26.60 -12.85
N ILE A 122 14.71 -26.87 -11.60
CA ILE A 122 15.65 -27.13 -10.51
C ILE A 122 16.23 -28.54 -10.66
N GLU A 123 17.47 -28.62 -11.15
CA GLU A 123 18.15 -29.91 -11.38
C GLU A 123 18.47 -30.69 -10.08
N ASN A 124 18.68 -29.97 -8.97
CA ASN A 124 18.99 -30.60 -7.69
C ASN A 124 17.71 -31.10 -7.00
N ALA A 125 17.53 -32.42 -6.91
CA ALA A 125 16.34 -33.06 -6.34
C ALA A 125 16.06 -32.66 -4.88
N ASN A 126 17.08 -32.47 -4.06
CA ASN A 126 16.91 -32.04 -2.68
C ASN A 126 16.43 -30.60 -2.59
N LEU A 127 17.01 -29.72 -3.40
CA LEU A 127 16.61 -28.31 -3.48
C LEU A 127 15.18 -28.20 -4.02
N GLN A 128 14.83 -28.95 -5.05
CA GLN A 128 13.48 -29.01 -5.59
C GLN A 128 12.46 -29.44 -4.53
N ARG A 129 12.77 -30.48 -3.76
CA ARG A 129 11.88 -30.97 -2.68
C ARG A 129 11.71 -29.95 -1.56
N ILE A 130 12.77 -29.29 -1.13
CA ILE A 130 12.74 -28.23 -0.10
C ILE A 130 11.91 -27.06 -0.59
N THR A 131 12.15 -26.58 -1.80
CA THR A 131 11.41 -25.47 -2.40
C THR A 131 9.92 -25.77 -2.49
N ARG A 132 9.55 -26.97 -2.98
CA ARG A 132 8.16 -27.41 -3.05
C ARG A 132 7.49 -27.45 -1.68
N HIS A 133 8.21 -27.93 -0.67
CA HIS A 133 7.70 -27.98 0.69
C HIS A 133 7.45 -26.58 1.28
N LEU A 134 8.38 -25.66 1.08
CA LEU A 134 8.26 -24.28 1.55
C LEU A 134 7.10 -23.55 0.87
N ILE A 135 6.97 -23.68 -0.44
CA ILE A 135 5.88 -23.05 -1.20
C ILE A 135 4.54 -23.61 -0.73
N LYS A 136 4.40 -24.93 -0.58
CA LYS A 136 3.17 -25.55 -0.11
C LYS A 136 2.80 -25.10 1.32
N LYS A 137 3.80 -24.96 2.19
CA LYS A 137 3.60 -24.52 3.59
C LYS A 137 3.15 -23.08 3.71
N TYR A 138 3.65 -22.21 2.83
CA TYR A 138 3.43 -20.77 2.91
C TYR A 138 2.61 -20.23 1.72
N GLN A 139 1.97 -21.10 0.95
CA GLN A 139 1.29 -20.73 -0.30
C GLN A 139 0.29 -19.56 -0.12
N ASP A 140 -0.51 -19.57 0.95
CA ASP A 140 -1.50 -18.53 1.19
C ASP A 140 -0.87 -17.14 1.40
N ARG A 141 0.25 -17.11 2.12
CA ARG A 141 1.03 -15.88 2.33
C ARG A 141 1.81 -15.48 1.08
N PHE A 142 2.37 -16.46 0.39
CA PHE A 142 3.24 -16.24 -0.75
C PHE A 142 2.52 -15.59 -1.93
N PHE A 143 1.25 -15.92 -2.15
CA PHE A 143 0.44 -15.40 -3.25
C PHE A 143 -0.38 -14.16 -2.89
N THR A 144 -0.54 -13.85 -1.61
CA THR A 144 -1.40 -12.76 -1.15
C THR A 144 -0.65 -11.61 -0.52
N TYR A 145 0.54 -11.85 0.01
CA TYR A 145 1.34 -10.79 0.64
C TYR A 145 2.06 -9.94 -0.39
N PRO A 146 2.08 -8.60 -0.19
CA PRO A 146 2.88 -7.71 -1.03
C PRO A 146 4.37 -7.98 -0.82
N ALA A 147 5.15 -7.82 -1.88
CA ALA A 147 6.60 -8.03 -1.86
C ALA A 147 7.34 -7.05 -0.95
N ALA A 148 6.80 -5.86 -0.75
CA ALA A 148 7.35 -4.83 0.11
C ALA A 148 6.25 -4.06 0.82
N SER A 149 6.51 -3.68 2.06
CA SER A 149 5.63 -2.82 2.85
C SER A 149 5.84 -1.33 2.59
N SER A 150 6.91 -0.95 1.89
CA SER A 150 7.19 0.45 1.52
C SER A 150 8.13 0.55 0.32
N HIS A 151 7.85 1.50 -0.53
CA HIS A 151 8.70 2.11 -1.56
C HIS A 151 8.94 1.39 -2.88
N HIS A 152 8.82 0.07 -3.04
CA HIS A 152 9.22 -0.52 -4.31
C HIS A 152 8.11 -1.28 -5.04
N HIS A 153 7.54 -2.30 -4.45
CA HIS A 153 6.59 -3.13 -5.16
C HIS A 153 5.48 -3.62 -4.23
N ASN A 154 4.25 -3.28 -4.56
CA ASN A 154 3.06 -3.76 -3.85
C ASN A 154 2.58 -5.13 -4.36
N PHE A 155 3.36 -5.74 -5.26
CA PHE A 155 3.00 -7.01 -5.88
C PHE A 155 3.48 -8.21 -5.07
N CYS A 156 2.94 -9.36 -5.39
CA CYS A 156 3.40 -10.65 -4.88
C CYS A 156 4.89 -10.87 -5.20
N LEU A 157 5.60 -11.47 -4.26
CA LEU A 157 7.05 -11.67 -4.29
C LEU A 157 7.58 -12.29 -5.59
N LEU A 158 6.81 -13.18 -6.21
CA LEU A 158 7.19 -13.84 -7.46
C LEU A 158 7.22 -12.92 -8.67
N TYR A 159 6.42 -11.87 -8.63
CA TYR A 159 6.23 -11.04 -9.81
C TYR A 159 7.03 -9.75 -9.76
N THR A 160 7.56 -9.41 -8.61
CA THR A 160 8.27 -8.17 -8.35
C THR A 160 9.78 -8.34 -8.24
N SER A 161 10.35 -9.34 -8.89
CA SER A 161 11.79 -9.31 -9.10
C SER A 161 12.13 -8.03 -9.83
N PRO A 162 12.77 -7.05 -9.16
CA PRO A 162 13.07 -5.78 -9.79
C PRO A 162 13.92 -6.05 -11.02
N SER A 163 13.63 -5.35 -12.10
CA SER A 163 14.53 -5.36 -13.23
C SER A 163 15.91 -4.86 -12.76
N PRO A 164 17.02 -5.27 -13.41
CA PRO A 164 18.34 -4.77 -13.05
C PRO A 164 18.48 -3.24 -13.04
N ARG A 165 17.51 -2.52 -13.63
CA ARG A 165 17.43 -1.05 -13.62
C ARG A 165 16.85 -0.51 -12.32
N ASP A 166 15.99 -1.26 -11.64
CA ASP A 166 15.33 -0.83 -10.40
C ASP A 166 16.21 -1.06 -9.16
N GLN A 167 17.29 -1.80 -9.28
CA GLN A 167 18.27 -2.06 -8.21
C GLN A 167 19.31 -0.96 -8.07
N ARG A 168 19.32 0.05 -8.95
CA ARG A 168 20.23 1.20 -8.93
C ARG A 168 19.53 2.41 -8.34
N GLY A 169 19.24 2.37 -7.03
CA GLY A 169 18.77 3.51 -6.28
C GLY A 169 19.50 3.61 -4.95
#